data_20684a75f97bb2e4a9e9cf60f3b40d50
#
_entry.id   20684a75f97bb2e4a9e9cf60f3b40d50
#
_cell.length_a   1.000
_cell.length_b   1.000
_cell.length_c   1.000
_cell.angle_alpha   90.00
_cell.angle_beta   90.00
_cell.angle_gamma   90.00
#
_symmetry.space_group_name_H-M   'P 1'
#
loop_
_entity.id
_entity.type
_entity.pdbx_description
1 polymer ?
#
loop_
_entity_poly.entity_id
_entity_poly.type
_entity_poly.pdbx_seq_one_letter_code
_entity_poly.pdbx_strand_id
1 'polypeptide(L)'
;MKKIIYAAMFFLAITMMCGNAEKAEAKCYKSGAFSYQYKIEKGSVWITKIEIISNKGVTTLKIPSHINGKEVTAIGSSKEDFKDGDEHKMNIFGVFVNPDIESYELIPSEVHKKVGKIKKIILPSTLKKISKNCFINVQDGKTINIPKNVTWNVITQFTRVKWRKLEISPKNPKYVTKNGCLLSKNGKTVYGVVQKKKKIYIPNSVKIIDVGILKDGTADGDYNGADTIVIPKSVNKIGFCALETKKSVIIKIDKKNKRYAVKDGSVYSRKNGRLVAGYIKNGVLSIPNTVSKITDATSYLGGQNIKKVIVPSSVKKMAGISLRPNKITFVFKGKKPPKLTNRELIAFNIPTIVYVPAKYRKVYEDWLDTSLEEYQRRDTKMCSR
;
A
#
# COMPACT_ATOMS: atom_id res chain seq x y z
N MET A 1 -8.26 -14.31 36.39
CA MET A 1 -6.92 -14.45 37.00
C MET A 1 -5.83 -14.87 36.03
N LYS A 2 -6.02 -15.82 35.09
CA LYS A 2 -4.95 -16.23 34.12
C LYS A 2 -4.47 -15.13 33.15
N LYS A 3 -5.31 -14.18 32.75
CA LYS A 3 -4.94 -13.09 31.82
C LYS A 3 -4.05 -11.99 32.43
N ILE A 4 -4.07 -11.82 33.74
CA ILE A 4 -3.25 -10.81 34.44
C ILE A 4 -1.83 -11.35 34.65
N ILE A 5 -1.66 -12.66 34.80
CA ILE A 5 -0.35 -13.31 35.01
C ILE A 5 0.48 -13.24 33.70
N TYR A 6 -0.13 -13.35 32.52
CA TYR A 6 0.58 -13.23 31.23
C TYR A 6 1.10 -11.80 30.97
N ALA A 7 0.38 -10.76 31.40
CA ALA A 7 0.84 -9.38 31.27
C ALA A 7 2.02 -9.09 32.21
N ALA A 8 2.00 -9.63 33.43
CA ALA A 8 3.09 -9.47 34.43
C ALA A 8 4.34 -10.27 34.02
N MET A 9 4.18 -11.50 33.48
CA MET A 9 5.31 -12.29 32.97
C MET A 9 5.95 -11.69 31.72
N PHE A 10 5.18 -11.03 30.88
CA PHE A 10 5.71 -10.35 29.70
C PHE A 10 6.54 -9.11 30.06
N PHE A 11 6.19 -8.41 31.15
CA PHE A 11 7.00 -7.29 31.66
C PHE A 11 8.30 -7.77 32.37
N LEU A 12 8.27 -8.95 32.98
CA LEU A 12 9.45 -9.50 33.64
C LEU A 12 10.42 -10.19 32.65
N ALA A 13 9.90 -10.77 31.57
CA ALA A 13 10.74 -11.42 30.54
C ALA A 13 11.58 -10.44 29.73
N ILE A 14 11.17 -9.15 29.65
CA ILE A 14 11.96 -8.10 28.99
C ILE A 14 13.17 -7.68 29.84
N THR A 15 13.16 -7.96 31.15
CA THR A 15 14.27 -7.62 32.06
C THR A 15 15.30 -8.75 32.25
N MET A 16 15.00 -9.98 31.82
CA MET A 16 15.90 -11.13 32.11
C MET A 16 16.66 -11.71 30.89
N MET A 17 16.49 -11.20 29.67
CA MET A 17 17.31 -11.61 28.51
C MET A 17 18.37 -10.58 28.13
N CYS A 18 19.24 -10.22 29.08
CA CYS A 18 20.45 -9.44 28.82
C CYS A 18 21.69 -10.25 29.17
N GLY A 19 22.11 -11.11 28.23
CA GLY A 19 23.48 -11.58 28.16
C GLY A 19 24.36 -10.48 27.53
N ASN A 20 25.37 -10.06 28.23
CA ASN A 20 26.54 -9.24 27.91
C ASN A 20 26.73 -8.77 26.45
N ALA A 21 26.03 -7.72 26.07
CA ALA A 21 26.49 -6.67 25.18
C ALA A 21 26.06 -5.37 25.86
N GLU A 22 26.94 -4.40 26.01
CA GLU A 22 26.61 -3.07 26.54
C GLU A 22 25.43 -2.51 25.78
N LYS A 23 24.22 -2.70 26.29
CA LYS A 23 23.03 -1.99 25.82
C LYS A 23 23.25 -0.54 26.20
N ALA A 24 23.55 0.30 25.20
CA ALA A 24 23.51 1.73 25.37
C ALA A 24 22.13 2.08 25.95
N GLU A 25 22.09 2.49 27.23
CA GLU A 25 20.86 2.90 27.92
C GLU A 25 20.14 3.92 27.05
N ALA A 26 18.86 3.66 26.73
CA ALA A 26 18.05 4.59 25.95
C ALA A 26 17.91 5.89 26.74
N LYS A 27 18.60 6.93 26.31
CA LYS A 27 18.55 8.27 26.93
C LYS A 27 17.17 8.87 26.71
N CYS A 28 16.65 9.53 27.75
CA CYS A 28 15.35 10.21 27.68
C CYS A 28 15.52 11.72 27.76
N TYR A 29 14.72 12.45 26.97
CA TYR A 29 14.61 13.90 26.98
C TYR A 29 13.14 14.30 27.05
N LYS A 30 12.77 15.14 28.01
CA LYS A 30 11.40 15.63 28.18
C LYS A 30 11.30 17.07 27.67
N SER A 31 10.28 17.35 26.86
CA SER A 31 9.99 18.70 26.38
C SER A 31 8.48 18.87 26.23
N GLY A 32 7.92 19.77 27.02
CA GLY A 32 6.48 20.04 27.07
C GLY A 32 5.67 18.78 27.39
N ALA A 33 4.77 18.42 26.49
CA ALA A 33 3.87 17.28 26.66
C ALA A 33 4.48 15.93 26.23
N PHE A 34 5.78 15.89 25.87
CA PHE A 34 6.39 14.72 25.24
C PHE A 34 7.66 14.30 25.93
N SER A 35 7.90 12.99 25.97
CA SER A 35 9.18 12.35 26.30
C SER A 35 9.74 11.68 25.05
N TYR A 36 11.01 11.89 24.78
CA TYR A 36 11.73 11.37 23.63
C TYR A 36 12.80 10.39 24.09
N GLN A 37 12.67 9.13 23.73
CA GLN A 37 13.77 8.18 23.85
C GLN A 37 14.68 8.36 22.64
N TYR A 38 15.99 8.40 22.87
CA TYR A 38 16.95 8.65 21.80
C TYR A 38 18.28 7.98 22.04
N LYS A 39 19.05 7.80 20.98
CA LYS A 39 20.45 7.41 21.00
C LYS A 39 21.31 8.46 20.29
N ILE A 40 22.61 8.44 20.55
CA ILE A 40 23.59 9.25 19.83
C ILE A 40 24.23 8.36 18.77
N GLU A 41 24.19 8.79 17.52
CA GLU A 41 24.84 8.11 16.41
C GLU A 41 25.62 9.13 15.58
N LYS A 42 26.93 8.91 15.44
CA LYS A 42 27.84 9.82 14.69
C LYS A 42 27.72 11.28 15.15
N GLY A 43 27.65 11.52 16.47
CA GLY A 43 27.55 12.86 17.07
C GLY A 43 26.16 13.52 16.97
N SER A 44 25.18 12.89 16.39
CA SER A 44 23.81 13.40 16.21
C SER A 44 22.79 12.56 16.99
N VAL A 45 21.63 13.15 17.24
CA VAL A 45 20.52 12.49 17.92
C VAL A 45 19.66 11.73 16.92
N TRP A 46 19.34 10.49 17.27
CA TRP A 46 18.31 9.68 16.64
C TRP A 46 17.19 9.41 17.67
N ILE A 47 16.02 9.98 17.46
CA ILE A 47 14.85 9.72 18.31
C ILE A 47 14.26 8.35 17.91
N THR A 48 14.20 7.42 18.85
CA THR A 48 13.71 6.05 18.63
C THR A 48 12.26 5.85 19.05
N LYS A 49 11.80 6.61 20.06
CA LYS A 49 10.41 6.56 20.56
C LYS A 49 9.95 7.91 21.08
N ILE A 50 8.65 8.20 20.94
CA ILE A 50 8.00 9.39 21.49
C ILE A 50 6.82 8.94 22.35
N GLU A 51 6.77 9.44 23.58
CA GLU A 51 5.66 9.21 24.52
C GLU A 51 4.95 10.52 24.82
N ILE A 52 3.61 10.47 24.89
CA ILE A 52 2.79 11.60 25.29
C ILE A 52 2.61 11.51 26.80
N ILE A 53 3.34 12.34 27.55
CA ILE A 53 3.36 12.36 29.00
C ILE A 53 2.31 13.31 29.61
N SER A 54 1.68 14.15 28.80
CA SER A 54 0.62 15.06 29.27
C SER A 54 -0.74 14.37 29.36
N ASN A 55 -1.50 14.68 30.39
CA ASN A 55 -2.91 14.30 30.52
C ASN A 55 -3.85 15.29 29.82
N LYS A 56 -3.37 16.49 29.46
CA LYS A 56 -4.10 17.46 28.64
C LYS A 56 -4.04 17.05 27.18
N GLY A 57 -5.12 17.27 26.42
CA GLY A 57 -5.17 16.93 25.01
C GLY A 57 -4.17 17.77 24.21
N VAL A 58 -3.21 17.11 23.57
CA VAL A 58 -2.18 17.75 22.75
C VAL A 58 -2.55 17.61 21.29
N THR A 59 -2.59 18.73 20.56
CA THR A 59 -2.99 18.76 19.15
C THR A 59 -1.81 18.90 18.19
N THR A 60 -0.63 19.28 18.70
CA THR A 60 0.57 19.48 17.88
C THR A 60 1.76 18.76 18.49
N LEU A 61 2.39 17.90 17.72
CA LEU A 61 3.70 17.32 18.02
C LEU A 61 4.76 18.14 17.27
N LYS A 62 5.60 18.87 18.00
CA LYS A 62 6.78 19.55 17.46
C LYS A 62 8.01 18.80 17.90
N ILE A 63 8.67 18.10 16.98
CA ILE A 63 9.92 17.38 17.26
C ILE A 63 11.06 18.39 17.41
N PRO A 64 11.85 18.34 18.51
CA PRO A 64 12.92 19.27 18.74
C PRO A 64 14.01 19.15 17.67
N SER A 65 14.64 20.27 17.32
CA SER A 65 15.80 20.28 16.41
C SER A 65 17.09 19.86 17.08
N HIS A 66 17.19 20.04 18.41
CA HIS A 66 18.34 19.68 19.22
C HIS A 66 17.88 19.02 20.51
N ILE A 67 18.67 18.09 21.01
CA ILE A 67 18.57 17.48 22.33
C ILE A 67 19.96 17.51 22.95
N ASN A 68 20.09 18.14 24.13
CA ASN A 68 21.33 18.32 24.83
C ASN A 68 22.47 18.86 23.92
N GLY A 69 22.17 19.92 23.18
CA GLY A 69 23.11 20.60 22.28
C GLY A 69 23.40 19.86 20.95
N LYS A 70 22.90 18.64 20.75
CA LYS A 70 23.15 17.85 19.55
C LYS A 70 21.94 17.88 18.59
N GLU A 71 22.20 18.01 17.29
CA GLU A 71 21.14 18.03 16.25
C GLU A 71 20.37 16.73 16.20
N VAL A 72 19.04 16.84 16.12
CA VAL A 72 18.14 15.71 15.79
C VAL A 72 18.14 15.50 14.30
N THR A 73 18.82 14.45 13.83
CA THR A 73 18.97 14.16 12.41
C THR A 73 18.19 12.92 11.92
N ALA A 74 17.71 12.08 12.84
CA ALA A 74 16.96 10.88 12.49
C ALA A 74 15.81 10.62 13.46
N ILE A 75 14.74 9.97 12.98
CA ILE A 75 13.60 9.51 13.78
C ILE A 75 13.14 8.11 13.34
N GLY A 76 12.63 7.33 14.31
CA GLY A 76 12.11 5.98 14.17
C GLY A 76 13.13 4.90 14.53
N SER A 77 12.74 3.64 14.44
CA SER A 77 13.60 2.50 14.80
C SER A 77 14.87 2.42 13.95
N SER A 78 15.98 1.97 14.54
CA SER A 78 17.25 1.76 13.84
C SER A 78 17.33 0.34 13.26
N LYS A 79 18.29 0.11 12.35
CA LYS A 79 18.54 -1.24 11.81
C LYS A 79 19.00 -2.23 12.90
N GLU A 80 19.67 -1.74 13.94
CA GLU A 80 20.20 -2.55 15.04
C GLU A 80 19.13 -3.01 16.04
N ASP A 81 17.95 -2.35 16.01
CA ASP A 81 16.83 -2.76 16.87
C ASP A 81 16.14 -4.06 16.37
N PHE A 82 16.60 -4.60 15.24
CA PHE A 82 16.04 -5.78 14.58
C PHE A 82 17.16 -6.76 14.18
N LYS A 83 17.80 -7.36 15.17
CA LYS A 83 18.53 -8.61 14.98
C LYS A 83 17.46 -9.71 14.92
N ASP A 84 17.57 -10.59 13.93
CA ASP A 84 16.78 -11.80 13.76
C ASP A 84 15.34 -11.60 13.23
N GLY A 85 15.22 -11.36 11.93
CA GLY A 85 14.06 -11.79 11.14
C GLY A 85 12.64 -11.39 11.58
N ASP A 86 12.50 -10.82 12.76
CA ASP A 86 11.23 -10.44 13.35
C ASP A 86 10.68 -9.18 12.67
N GLU A 87 9.68 -9.37 11.83
CA GLU A 87 9.01 -8.31 11.04
C GLU A 87 8.12 -7.38 11.88
N HIS A 88 8.15 -7.52 13.21
CA HIS A 88 7.38 -6.68 14.12
C HIS A 88 8.06 -5.32 14.30
N LYS A 89 7.58 -4.33 13.54
CA LYS A 89 8.13 -2.98 13.51
C LYS A 89 7.27 -2.06 14.36
N MET A 90 7.89 -1.33 15.29
CA MET A 90 7.20 -0.28 16.02
C MET A 90 7.18 1.03 15.24
N ASN A 91 6.04 1.76 15.27
CA ASN A 91 6.04 3.15 14.85
C ASN A 91 6.73 4.03 15.91
N ILE A 92 6.86 5.32 15.61
CA ILE A 92 7.55 6.27 16.50
C ILE A 92 6.88 6.43 17.89
N PHE A 93 5.64 6.02 18.06
CA PHE A 93 4.92 6.05 19.32
C PHE A 93 5.00 4.72 20.09
N GLY A 94 5.85 3.79 19.68
CA GLY A 94 6.03 2.48 20.32
C GLY A 94 4.86 1.52 20.10
N VAL A 95 4.09 1.72 19.06
CA VAL A 95 2.99 0.85 18.67
C VAL A 95 3.52 -0.19 17.68
N PHE A 96 3.29 -1.47 17.98
CA PHE A 96 3.63 -2.55 17.07
C PHE A 96 2.87 -2.43 15.76
N VAL A 97 3.58 -2.59 14.67
CA VAL A 97 3.03 -2.60 13.33
C VAL A 97 3.32 -3.95 12.72
N ASN A 98 2.36 -4.84 12.77
CA ASN A 98 2.41 -6.04 11.96
C ASN A 98 1.67 -5.75 10.65
N PRO A 99 2.36 -5.70 9.50
CA PRO A 99 1.72 -5.46 8.22
C PRO A 99 0.77 -6.59 7.78
N ASP A 100 0.90 -7.78 8.38
CA ASP A 100 0.19 -8.99 7.97
C ASP A 100 -0.97 -9.39 8.92
N ILE A 101 -1.10 -8.74 10.08
CA ILE A 101 -2.18 -9.04 11.04
C ILE A 101 -3.15 -7.87 11.11
N GLU A 102 -4.40 -8.15 10.77
CA GLU A 102 -5.54 -7.21 10.88
C GLU A 102 -5.93 -6.84 12.33
N SER A 103 -5.16 -7.28 13.34
CA SER A 103 -5.52 -7.08 14.72
C SER A 103 -5.09 -5.71 15.25
N TYR A 104 -6.02 -4.78 15.27
CA TYR A 104 -5.97 -3.52 16.03
C TYR A 104 -5.89 -3.73 17.56
N GLU A 105 -5.92 -4.97 18.03
CA GLU A 105 -6.10 -5.33 19.44
C GLU A 105 -4.85 -5.17 20.33
N LEU A 106 -3.68 -4.91 19.76
CA LEU A 106 -2.42 -4.84 20.54
C LEU A 106 -1.96 -3.42 20.89
N ILE A 107 -2.75 -2.40 20.54
CA ILE A 107 -2.43 -1.01 20.92
C ILE A 107 -3.13 -0.72 22.23
N PRO A 108 -2.41 -0.33 23.31
CA PRO A 108 -3.06 0.18 24.50
C PRO A 108 -4.02 1.30 24.12
N SER A 109 -5.31 1.13 24.43
CA SER A 109 -6.38 2.03 24.00
C SER A 109 -6.10 3.50 24.36
N GLU A 110 -5.36 3.73 25.43
CA GLU A 110 -4.95 5.06 25.90
C GLU A 110 -3.91 5.74 25.01
N VAL A 111 -2.89 4.99 24.53
CA VAL A 111 -1.89 5.54 23.59
C VAL A 111 -2.57 5.92 22.28
N HIS A 112 -3.46 5.08 21.82
CA HIS A 112 -4.24 5.31 20.59
C HIS A 112 -5.11 6.57 20.70
N LYS A 113 -5.84 6.74 21.82
CA LYS A 113 -6.65 7.93 22.11
C LYS A 113 -5.80 9.20 22.17
N LYS A 114 -4.64 9.17 22.85
CA LYS A 114 -3.74 10.33 22.94
C LYS A 114 -3.14 10.71 21.58
N VAL A 115 -2.62 9.74 20.81
CA VAL A 115 -2.07 9.95 19.45
C VAL A 115 -3.16 10.43 18.50
N GLY A 116 -4.39 9.95 18.63
CA GLY A 116 -5.54 10.39 17.84
C GLY A 116 -5.86 11.89 17.96
N LYS A 117 -5.54 12.52 19.09
CA LYS A 117 -5.76 13.97 19.32
C LYS A 117 -4.76 14.86 18.58
N ILE A 118 -3.58 14.34 18.19
CA ILE A 118 -2.60 15.10 17.43
C ILE A 118 -3.16 15.39 16.04
N LYS A 119 -3.18 16.66 15.65
CA LYS A 119 -3.63 17.14 14.32
C LYS A 119 -2.48 17.58 13.42
N LYS A 120 -1.34 17.96 14.03
CA LYS A 120 -0.19 18.49 13.31
C LYS A 120 1.11 17.86 13.84
N ILE A 121 1.99 17.45 12.91
CA ILE A 121 3.34 16.98 13.21
C ILE A 121 4.31 17.94 12.51
N ILE A 122 5.23 18.51 13.29
CA ILE A 122 6.25 19.43 12.79
C ILE A 122 7.62 18.76 12.92
N LEU A 123 8.22 18.42 11.79
CA LEU A 123 9.54 17.86 11.71
C LEU A 123 10.62 18.97 11.70
N PRO A 124 11.74 18.81 12.41
CA PRO A 124 12.77 19.83 12.46
C PRO A 124 13.54 19.94 11.14
N SER A 125 14.05 21.14 10.85
CA SER A 125 14.86 21.39 9.64
C SER A 125 16.17 20.62 9.59
N THR A 126 16.68 20.20 10.74
CA THR A 126 17.88 19.36 10.90
C THR A 126 17.67 17.92 10.49
N LEU A 127 16.40 17.45 10.40
CA LEU A 127 16.09 16.08 10.12
C LEU A 127 16.50 15.68 8.70
N LYS A 128 17.23 14.56 8.61
CA LYS A 128 17.75 13.96 7.37
C LYS A 128 17.13 12.61 7.06
N LYS A 129 16.74 11.85 8.11
CA LYS A 129 16.34 10.46 7.98
C LYS A 129 15.06 10.16 8.78
N ILE A 130 14.16 9.43 8.14
CA ILE A 130 12.96 8.85 8.76
C ILE A 130 13.02 7.35 8.52
N SER A 131 12.96 6.52 9.57
CA SER A 131 13.02 5.07 9.40
C SER A 131 11.76 4.54 8.69
N LYS A 132 11.88 3.34 8.12
CA LYS A 132 10.73 2.64 7.52
C LYS A 132 9.65 2.44 8.60
N ASN A 133 8.39 2.64 8.24
CA ASN A 133 7.21 2.47 9.12
C ASN A 133 7.08 3.45 10.31
N CYS A 134 7.93 4.47 10.41
CA CYS A 134 7.93 5.46 11.49
C CYS A 134 6.53 6.05 11.80
N PHE A 135 5.73 6.30 10.79
CA PHE A 135 4.39 6.88 10.90
C PHE A 135 3.24 5.93 10.52
N ILE A 136 3.50 4.63 10.39
CA ILE A 136 2.43 3.65 10.15
C ILE A 136 1.47 3.66 11.36
N ASN A 137 0.17 3.52 11.10
CA ASN A 137 -0.91 3.60 12.09
C ASN A 137 -0.98 4.93 12.87
N VAL A 138 -0.33 5.97 12.38
CA VAL A 138 -0.59 7.34 12.81
C VAL A 138 -1.92 7.75 12.19
N GLN A 139 -2.97 7.82 13.00
CA GLN A 139 -4.36 7.97 12.52
C GLN A 139 -4.62 9.18 11.62
N ASP A 140 -5.69 9.03 10.85
CA ASP A 140 -6.19 9.94 9.84
C ASP A 140 -6.29 11.41 10.25
N GLY A 141 -6.19 12.27 9.26
CA GLY A 141 -6.54 13.67 9.40
C GLY A 141 -5.43 14.59 9.89
N LYS A 142 -4.18 14.10 9.96
CA LYS A 142 -3.04 14.92 10.40
C LYS A 142 -2.39 15.70 9.25
N THR A 143 -1.84 16.85 9.60
CA THR A 143 -0.95 17.62 8.71
C THR A 143 0.50 17.38 9.10
N ILE A 144 1.37 17.15 8.13
CA ILE A 144 2.82 17.02 8.32
C ILE A 144 3.59 17.82 7.28
N ASN A 145 4.71 18.42 7.69
CA ASN A 145 5.64 19.08 6.79
C ASN A 145 6.94 18.26 6.69
N ILE A 146 7.43 18.09 5.48
CA ILE A 146 8.69 17.38 5.20
C ILE A 146 9.80 18.42 4.96
N PRO A 147 10.87 18.44 5.79
CA PRO A 147 11.98 19.37 5.63
C PRO A 147 12.78 19.13 4.35
N LYS A 148 13.62 20.13 4.00
CA LYS A 148 14.47 20.08 2.80
C LYS A 148 15.42 18.90 2.76
N ASN A 149 15.94 18.48 3.91
CA ASN A 149 16.98 17.45 4.00
C ASN A 149 16.42 16.02 4.03
N VAL A 150 15.12 15.83 4.23
CA VAL A 150 14.49 14.51 4.24
C VAL A 150 14.27 14.01 2.82
N THR A 151 15.19 13.16 2.35
CA THR A 151 15.19 12.60 0.99
C THR A 151 15.07 11.08 0.94
N TRP A 152 15.02 10.44 2.12
CA TRP A 152 14.98 8.99 2.28
C TRP A 152 13.63 8.54 2.81
N ASN A 153 13.11 7.44 2.29
CA ASN A 153 11.84 6.80 2.70
C ASN A 153 10.57 7.68 2.66
N VAL A 154 10.61 8.85 2.01
CA VAL A 154 9.43 9.72 1.91
C VAL A 154 8.27 9.00 1.23
N ILE A 155 8.55 8.26 0.15
CA ILE A 155 7.52 7.56 -0.62
C ILE A 155 6.82 6.51 0.25
N THR A 156 7.59 5.62 0.88
CA THR A 156 7.05 4.49 1.65
C THR A 156 6.32 4.90 2.92
N GLN A 157 6.69 6.05 3.51
CA GLN A 157 6.10 6.54 4.74
C GLN A 157 4.81 7.32 4.53
N PHE A 158 4.76 8.11 3.48
CA PHE A 158 3.72 9.12 3.34
C PHE A 158 2.66 8.79 2.31
N THR A 159 2.92 7.84 1.42
CA THR A 159 1.89 7.34 0.49
C THR A 159 0.96 6.31 1.13
N ARG A 160 1.37 5.74 2.28
CA ARG A 160 0.62 4.69 2.99
C ARG A 160 -0.20 5.19 4.18
N VAL A 161 -0.22 6.48 4.43
CA VAL A 161 -0.93 7.11 5.56
C VAL A 161 -1.92 8.14 5.03
N LYS A 162 -3.12 8.16 5.57
CA LYS A 162 -4.19 9.09 5.17
C LYS A 162 -3.95 10.49 5.76
N TRP A 163 -3.03 11.23 5.18
CA TRP A 163 -2.76 12.60 5.59
C TRP A 163 -3.90 13.55 5.18
N ARG A 164 -4.27 14.45 6.07
CA ARG A 164 -5.09 15.61 5.69
C ARG A 164 -4.31 16.53 4.74
N LYS A 165 -3.04 16.76 5.06
CA LYS A 165 -2.14 17.58 4.25
C LYS A 165 -0.70 17.13 4.44
N LEU A 166 -0.02 16.81 3.36
CA LEU A 166 1.42 16.62 3.30
C LEU A 166 2.04 17.81 2.59
N GLU A 167 2.92 18.55 3.27
CA GLU A 167 3.67 19.65 2.71
C GLU A 167 5.14 19.26 2.59
N ILE A 168 5.73 19.48 1.42
CA ILE A 168 7.16 19.28 1.21
C ILE A 168 7.82 20.63 1.03
N SER A 169 8.93 20.85 1.74
CA SER A 169 9.73 22.07 1.59
C SER A 169 10.03 22.34 0.11
N PRO A 170 9.80 23.57 -0.40
CA PRO A 170 10.16 23.93 -1.76
C PRO A 170 11.66 23.72 -2.06
N LYS A 171 12.51 23.74 -1.02
CA LYS A 171 13.94 23.47 -1.10
C LYS A 171 14.32 21.98 -1.06
N ASN A 172 13.33 21.05 -0.94
CA ASN A 172 13.63 19.63 -1.03
C ASN A 172 14.12 19.26 -2.43
N PRO A 173 15.29 18.57 -2.58
CA PRO A 173 15.89 18.34 -3.89
C PRO A 173 15.25 17.19 -4.66
N LYS A 174 14.47 16.28 -3.99
CA LYS A 174 13.96 15.06 -4.60
C LYS A 174 12.46 15.07 -4.86
N TYR A 175 11.68 15.73 -4.01
CA TYR A 175 10.23 15.60 -3.99
C TYR A 175 9.51 16.95 -4.01
N VAL A 176 8.29 16.93 -4.49
CA VAL A 176 7.32 18.03 -4.45
C VAL A 176 5.90 17.47 -4.34
N THR A 177 4.99 18.23 -3.72
CA THR A 177 3.57 17.91 -3.73
C THR A 177 2.82 18.84 -4.68
N LYS A 178 1.94 18.29 -5.51
CA LYS A 178 1.07 19.06 -6.40
C LYS A 178 -0.26 18.33 -6.57
N ASN A 179 -1.38 19.04 -6.47
CA ASN A 179 -2.74 18.51 -6.62
C ASN A 179 -3.06 17.34 -5.69
N GLY A 180 -2.42 17.25 -4.52
CA GLY A 180 -2.57 16.13 -3.60
C GLY A 180 -1.75 14.89 -3.97
N CYS A 181 -0.87 14.99 -4.95
CA CYS A 181 0.06 13.94 -5.34
C CYS A 181 1.47 14.24 -4.85
N LEU A 182 2.19 13.18 -4.45
CA LEU A 182 3.62 13.20 -4.23
C LEU A 182 4.34 12.92 -5.55
N LEU A 183 5.19 13.84 -5.96
CA LEU A 183 5.89 13.79 -7.24
C LEU A 183 7.41 13.80 -7.04
N SER A 184 8.13 13.33 -8.05
CA SER A 184 9.55 13.65 -8.24
C SER A 184 9.73 15.17 -8.37
N LYS A 185 10.90 15.69 -8.02
CA LYS A 185 11.18 17.14 -8.07
C LYS A 185 10.92 17.77 -9.45
N ASN A 186 11.23 17.04 -10.51
CA ASN A 186 10.97 17.48 -11.89
C ASN A 186 9.51 17.30 -12.33
N GLY A 187 8.63 16.80 -11.46
CA GLY A 187 7.21 16.58 -11.73
C GLY A 187 6.89 15.50 -12.74
N LYS A 188 7.86 14.66 -13.13
CA LYS A 188 7.67 13.64 -14.18
C LYS A 188 7.12 12.31 -13.65
N THR A 189 7.36 11.98 -12.39
CA THR A 189 6.89 10.73 -11.76
C THR A 189 5.96 11.05 -10.62
N VAL A 190 4.79 10.39 -10.57
CA VAL A 190 3.92 10.37 -9.39
C VAL A 190 4.16 9.09 -8.62
N TYR A 191 4.43 9.24 -7.32
CA TYR A 191 4.73 8.15 -6.39
C TYR A 191 3.53 7.75 -5.52
N GLY A 192 2.56 8.63 -5.36
CA GLY A 192 1.38 8.36 -4.56
C GLY A 192 0.45 9.54 -4.46
N VAL A 193 -0.75 9.27 -3.97
CA VAL A 193 -1.71 10.28 -3.57
C VAL A 193 -1.61 10.45 -2.07
N VAL A 194 -1.34 11.67 -1.63
CA VAL A 194 -1.03 12.00 -0.24
C VAL A 194 -2.06 12.93 0.40
N GLN A 195 -3.14 13.22 -0.30
CA GLN A 195 -4.22 14.05 0.21
C GLN A 195 -5.58 13.43 -0.08
N LYS A 196 -6.44 13.37 0.93
CA LYS A 196 -7.83 12.89 0.79
C LYS A 196 -8.63 13.83 -0.13
N LYS A 197 -9.03 13.32 -1.30
CA LYS A 197 -9.87 14.03 -2.28
C LYS A 197 -10.77 13.05 -3.01
N LYS A 198 -12.03 13.38 -3.20
CA LYS A 198 -12.96 12.54 -4.00
C LYS A 198 -12.51 12.42 -5.46
N LYS A 199 -11.89 13.45 -6.01
CA LYS A 199 -11.40 13.45 -7.39
C LYS A 199 -9.95 13.92 -7.45
N ILE A 200 -9.10 13.11 -8.06
CA ILE A 200 -7.66 13.34 -8.19
C ILE A 200 -7.32 13.58 -9.64
N TYR A 201 -6.64 14.69 -9.87
CA TYR A 201 -6.09 15.04 -11.17
C TYR A 201 -4.57 14.82 -11.15
N ILE A 202 -4.10 13.81 -11.87
CA ILE A 202 -2.67 13.62 -12.08
C ILE A 202 -2.15 14.82 -12.90
N PRO A 203 -1.10 15.51 -12.43
CA PRO A 203 -0.59 16.70 -13.12
C PRO A 203 -0.16 16.43 -14.55
N ASN A 204 -0.37 17.40 -15.45
CA ASN A 204 -0.03 17.29 -16.88
C ASN A 204 1.47 17.13 -17.16
N SER A 205 2.35 17.42 -16.19
CA SER A 205 3.79 17.18 -16.30
C SER A 205 4.17 15.70 -16.17
N VAL A 206 3.29 14.86 -15.55
CA VAL A 206 3.59 13.48 -15.21
C VAL A 206 3.69 12.61 -16.47
N LYS A 207 4.76 11.84 -16.55
CA LYS A 207 5.04 10.84 -17.57
C LYS A 207 4.89 9.42 -17.04
N ILE A 208 5.19 9.23 -15.76
CA ILE A 208 5.25 7.92 -15.11
C ILE A 208 4.32 7.92 -13.89
N ILE A 209 3.42 6.96 -13.84
CA ILE A 209 2.70 6.57 -12.64
C ILE A 209 3.44 5.38 -12.05
N ASP A 210 3.99 5.53 -10.83
CA ASP A 210 4.81 4.51 -10.19
C ASP A 210 3.96 3.42 -9.55
N VAL A 211 4.59 2.43 -8.95
CA VAL A 211 3.95 1.25 -8.38
C VAL A 211 3.03 1.65 -7.21
N GLY A 212 1.80 1.14 -7.23
CA GLY A 212 0.89 1.20 -6.09
C GLY A 212 0.52 2.61 -5.62
N ILE A 213 0.36 3.58 -6.54
CA ILE A 213 0.04 4.97 -6.15
C ILE A 213 -1.27 5.11 -5.37
N LEU A 214 -2.13 4.12 -5.47
CA LEU A 214 -3.44 4.08 -4.82
C LEU A 214 -3.45 3.18 -3.59
N LYS A 215 -2.39 2.42 -3.34
CA LYS A 215 -2.28 1.58 -2.14
C LYS A 215 -2.04 2.48 -0.94
N ASP A 216 -3.00 2.54 -0.03
CA ASP A 216 -2.66 2.86 1.34
C ASP A 216 -2.02 1.61 1.96
N GLY A 217 -1.16 1.79 2.91
CA GLY A 217 -0.43 0.67 3.52
C GLY A 217 -1.22 -0.04 4.61
N THR A 218 -2.53 0.15 4.67
CA THR A 218 -3.39 -0.55 5.63
C THR A 218 -3.84 -1.88 5.03
N ALA A 219 -3.94 -2.93 5.85
CA ALA A 219 -4.49 -4.22 5.45
C ALA A 219 -5.89 -4.07 4.84
N ASP A 220 -6.65 -3.08 5.29
CA ASP A 220 -7.98 -2.77 4.77
C ASP A 220 -7.98 -2.00 3.44
N GLY A 221 -6.81 -1.52 2.97
CA GLY A 221 -6.60 -0.95 1.63
C GLY A 221 -7.62 0.12 1.23
N ASP A 222 -8.21 0.81 2.19
CA ASP A 222 -9.15 1.89 1.92
C ASP A 222 -8.36 3.11 1.44
N TYR A 223 -8.31 3.19 0.15
CA TYR A 223 -7.74 4.31 -0.58
C TYR A 223 -8.32 5.64 -0.09
N ASN A 224 -7.49 6.67 -0.03
CA ASN A 224 -7.74 8.08 0.35
C ASN A 224 -9.14 8.68 0.01
N GLY A 225 -10.16 7.84 -0.19
CA GLY A 225 -11.54 8.22 -0.47
C GLY A 225 -11.75 8.84 -1.84
N ALA A 226 -10.82 8.66 -2.80
CA ALA A 226 -11.06 9.11 -4.17
C ALA A 226 -12.01 8.16 -4.89
N ASP A 227 -13.03 8.75 -5.48
CA ASP A 227 -13.98 8.05 -6.33
C ASP A 227 -13.52 8.09 -7.81
N THR A 228 -12.68 9.05 -8.15
CA THR A 228 -12.24 9.27 -9.53
C THR A 228 -10.78 9.71 -9.62
N ILE A 229 -10.05 9.13 -10.56
CA ILE A 229 -8.69 9.54 -10.95
C ILE A 229 -8.69 9.95 -12.42
N VAL A 230 -8.14 11.13 -12.69
CA VAL A 230 -8.00 11.67 -14.04
C VAL A 230 -6.53 11.63 -14.46
N ILE A 231 -6.24 10.84 -15.49
CA ILE A 231 -4.89 10.61 -16.03
C ILE A 231 -4.73 11.44 -17.32
N PRO A 232 -3.73 12.32 -17.41
CA PRO A 232 -3.54 13.20 -18.56
C PRO A 232 -2.92 12.46 -19.76
N LYS A 233 -2.95 13.13 -20.91
CA LYS A 233 -2.34 12.65 -22.16
C LYS A 233 -0.84 12.41 -22.06
N SER A 234 -0.16 13.06 -21.12
CA SER A 234 1.29 13.00 -20.94
C SER A 234 1.80 11.67 -20.38
N VAL A 235 0.96 10.90 -19.68
CA VAL A 235 1.35 9.64 -19.05
C VAL A 235 1.63 8.58 -20.11
N ASN A 236 2.86 8.05 -20.09
CA ASN A 236 3.33 7.04 -21.04
C ASN A 236 3.79 5.73 -20.37
N LYS A 237 3.89 5.70 -19.02
CA LYS A 237 4.18 4.50 -18.23
C LYS A 237 3.29 4.45 -16.99
N ILE A 238 2.62 3.31 -16.81
CA ILE A 238 1.87 2.96 -15.59
C ILE A 238 2.54 1.73 -15.02
N GLY A 239 3.02 1.83 -13.78
CA GLY A 239 3.75 0.80 -13.07
C GLY A 239 2.88 -0.40 -12.70
N PHE A 240 3.53 -1.41 -12.13
CA PHE A 240 2.90 -2.62 -11.63
C PHE A 240 1.90 -2.26 -10.51
N CYS A 241 0.69 -2.79 -10.58
CA CYS A 241 -0.35 -2.56 -9.57
C CYS A 241 -0.62 -1.08 -9.21
N ALA A 242 -0.21 -0.15 -10.09
CA ALA A 242 -0.25 1.29 -9.80
C ALA A 242 -1.67 1.83 -9.59
N LEU A 243 -2.66 1.22 -10.22
CA LEU A 243 -4.06 1.63 -10.19
C LEU A 243 -4.97 0.63 -9.47
N GLU A 244 -4.39 -0.30 -8.72
CA GLU A 244 -5.16 -1.25 -7.92
C GLU A 244 -5.72 -0.61 -6.67
N THR A 245 -6.97 -0.93 -6.36
CA THR A 245 -7.67 -0.51 -5.15
C THR A 245 -8.61 -1.62 -4.68
N LYS A 246 -8.90 -1.73 -3.40
CA LYS A 246 -9.96 -2.61 -2.86
C LYS A 246 -11.35 -2.14 -3.29
N LYS A 247 -11.53 -0.85 -3.46
CA LYS A 247 -12.78 -0.21 -3.88
C LYS A 247 -12.69 0.17 -5.35
N SER A 248 -13.76 -0.03 -6.10
CA SER A 248 -13.79 0.40 -7.51
C SER A 248 -13.67 1.91 -7.64
N VAL A 249 -12.53 2.36 -8.16
CA VAL A 249 -12.25 3.76 -8.47
C VAL A 249 -12.47 3.99 -9.97
N ILE A 250 -13.18 5.04 -10.32
CA ILE A 250 -13.39 5.43 -11.71
C ILE A 250 -12.11 6.05 -12.26
N ILE A 251 -11.50 5.41 -13.25
CA ILE A 251 -10.33 5.94 -13.93
C ILE A 251 -10.76 6.60 -15.23
N LYS A 252 -10.40 7.87 -15.37
CA LYS A 252 -10.60 8.64 -16.61
C LYS A 252 -9.25 8.91 -17.23
N ILE A 253 -9.09 8.63 -18.52
CA ILE A 253 -7.86 8.91 -19.27
C ILE A 253 -8.21 9.91 -20.39
N ASP A 254 -7.37 10.92 -20.54
CA ASP A 254 -7.47 11.90 -21.62
C ASP A 254 -7.54 11.17 -22.97
N LYS A 255 -8.53 11.50 -23.79
CA LYS A 255 -8.75 10.89 -25.10
C LYS A 255 -7.52 10.99 -26.03
N LYS A 256 -6.69 12.03 -25.85
CA LYS A 256 -5.43 12.24 -26.57
C LYS A 256 -4.25 11.43 -26.02
N ASN A 257 -4.44 10.60 -24.98
CA ASN A 257 -3.38 9.72 -24.50
C ASN A 257 -3.09 8.62 -25.54
N LYS A 258 -1.84 8.58 -26.04
CA LYS A 258 -1.42 7.65 -27.11
C LYS A 258 -1.09 6.23 -26.60
N ARG A 259 -0.93 6.04 -25.29
CA ARG A 259 -0.47 4.78 -24.68
C ARG A 259 -1.57 3.97 -24.04
N TYR A 260 -2.50 4.66 -23.39
CA TYR A 260 -3.54 4.03 -22.58
C TYR A 260 -4.93 4.55 -22.95
N ALA A 261 -5.93 3.72 -22.72
CA ALA A 261 -7.34 4.09 -22.86
C ALA A 261 -8.19 3.36 -21.81
N VAL A 262 -9.42 3.82 -21.67
CA VAL A 262 -10.46 3.19 -20.86
C VAL A 262 -11.54 2.65 -21.78
N LYS A 263 -11.98 1.41 -21.52
CA LYS A 263 -13.16 0.79 -22.09
C LYS A 263 -13.90 0.04 -21.00
N ASP A 264 -15.20 0.27 -20.87
CA ASP A 264 -16.06 -0.34 -19.85
C ASP A 264 -15.47 -0.21 -18.42
N GLY A 265 -14.88 0.96 -18.09
CA GLY A 265 -14.21 1.27 -16.83
C GLY A 265 -12.80 0.69 -16.67
N SER A 266 -12.42 -0.30 -17.44
CA SER A 266 -11.09 -0.93 -17.36
C SER A 266 -10.06 -0.20 -18.22
N VAL A 267 -8.82 -0.13 -17.69
CA VAL A 267 -7.67 0.50 -18.37
C VAL A 267 -6.89 -0.52 -19.15
N TYR A 268 -6.55 -0.21 -20.39
CA TYR A 268 -5.74 -1.06 -21.25
C TYR A 268 -4.69 -0.28 -22.04
N SER A 269 -3.62 -0.98 -22.43
CA SER A 269 -2.57 -0.45 -23.29
C SER A 269 -3.00 -0.48 -24.76
N ARG A 270 -2.99 0.67 -25.43
CA ARG A 270 -3.30 0.78 -26.87
C ARG A 270 -2.29 0.02 -27.74
N LYS A 271 -1.02 -0.07 -27.29
CA LYS A 271 0.05 -0.68 -28.10
C LYS A 271 -0.11 -2.19 -28.28
N ASN A 272 -0.57 -2.89 -27.24
CA ASN A 272 -0.54 -4.36 -27.24
C ASN A 272 -1.78 -5.01 -26.62
N GLY A 273 -2.83 -4.26 -26.37
CA GLY A 273 -4.08 -4.76 -25.80
C GLY A 273 -3.94 -5.35 -24.39
N ARG A 274 -2.86 -5.01 -23.64
CA ARG A 274 -2.66 -5.51 -22.27
C ARG A 274 -3.61 -4.81 -21.30
N LEU A 275 -4.33 -5.58 -20.49
CA LEU A 275 -5.09 -5.04 -19.37
C LEU A 275 -4.10 -4.39 -18.38
N VAL A 276 -4.40 -3.20 -17.89
CA VAL A 276 -3.59 -2.43 -16.92
C VAL A 276 -4.27 -2.35 -15.57
N ALA A 277 -5.59 -2.12 -15.56
CA ALA A 277 -6.42 -2.16 -14.37
C ALA A 277 -7.84 -2.61 -14.74
N GLY A 278 -8.40 -3.53 -13.99
CA GLY A 278 -9.77 -4.00 -14.16
C GLY A 278 -10.76 -3.13 -13.37
N TYR A 279 -11.93 -2.86 -13.95
CA TYR A 279 -13.03 -2.25 -13.23
C TYR A 279 -14.04 -3.31 -12.79
N ILE A 280 -14.27 -3.40 -11.49
CA ILE A 280 -15.19 -4.37 -10.90
C ILE A 280 -16.48 -3.67 -10.51
N LYS A 281 -17.59 -4.18 -11.03
CA LYS A 281 -18.94 -3.68 -10.71
C LYS A 281 -19.75 -4.83 -10.11
N ASN A 282 -20.25 -4.66 -8.89
CA ASN A 282 -21.06 -5.67 -8.20
C ASN A 282 -20.41 -7.07 -8.14
N GLY A 283 -19.10 -7.11 -7.91
CA GLY A 283 -18.34 -8.37 -7.88
C GLY A 283 -18.05 -8.98 -9.26
N VAL A 284 -18.35 -8.27 -10.36
CA VAL A 284 -18.10 -8.75 -11.72
C VAL A 284 -16.99 -7.94 -12.38
N LEU A 285 -15.94 -8.61 -12.82
CA LEU A 285 -14.94 -8.08 -13.73
C LEU A 285 -15.33 -8.48 -15.16
N SER A 286 -15.83 -7.53 -15.93
CA SER A 286 -16.05 -7.73 -17.37
C SER A 286 -14.85 -7.17 -18.14
N ILE A 287 -14.06 -8.07 -18.73
CA ILE A 287 -12.89 -7.68 -19.52
C ILE A 287 -13.36 -7.15 -20.87
N PRO A 288 -12.97 -5.94 -21.28
CA PRO A 288 -13.36 -5.38 -22.56
C PRO A 288 -12.79 -6.17 -23.76
N ASN A 289 -13.52 -6.18 -24.86
CA ASN A 289 -13.09 -6.84 -26.11
C ASN A 289 -11.86 -6.19 -26.79
N THR A 290 -11.44 -5.03 -26.32
CA THR A 290 -10.17 -4.39 -26.72
C THR A 290 -8.95 -4.99 -26.03
N VAL A 291 -9.15 -5.82 -24.99
CA VAL A 291 -8.07 -6.50 -24.26
C VAL A 291 -7.73 -7.81 -24.96
N SER A 292 -6.45 -8.00 -25.26
CA SER A 292 -5.92 -9.24 -25.85
C SER A 292 -4.98 -10.01 -24.91
N LYS A 293 -4.51 -9.37 -23.84
CA LYS A 293 -3.57 -9.94 -22.89
C LYS A 293 -3.89 -9.55 -21.43
N ILE A 294 -3.87 -10.53 -20.56
CA ILE A 294 -3.82 -10.38 -19.11
C ILE A 294 -2.46 -10.93 -18.68
N THR A 295 -1.65 -10.14 -17.99
CA THR A 295 -0.30 -10.54 -17.56
C THR A 295 -0.22 -10.60 -16.05
N ASP A 296 0.83 -11.19 -15.49
CA ASP A 296 1.08 -11.24 -14.04
C ASP A 296 1.01 -9.85 -13.39
N ALA A 297 1.42 -8.83 -14.15
CA ALA A 297 1.31 -7.42 -13.73
C ALA A 297 -0.14 -6.92 -13.53
N THR A 298 -1.14 -7.64 -13.98
CA THR A 298 -2.56 -7.29 -13.87
C THR A 298 -3.39 -8.38 -13.22
N SER A 299 -2.75 -9.50 -12.90
CA SER A 299 -3.42 -10.63 -12.24
C SER A 299 -3.69 -10.37 -10.75
N TYR A 300 -2.94 -9.45 -10.14
CA TYR A 300 -3.13 -9.08 -8.74
C TYR A 300 -4.25 -8.04 -8.60
N LEU A 301 -5.48 -8.53 -8.60
CA LEU A 301 -6.69 -7.74 -8.30
C LEU A 301 -6.99 -7.80 -6.79
N GLY A 302 -5.94 -7.85 -5.99
CA GLY A 302 -5.98 -8.10 -4.55
C GLY A 302 -6.91 -7.13 -3.80
N GLY A 303 -7.77 -7.71 -2.99
CA GLY A 303 -8.66 -6.99 -2.09
C GLY A 303 -10.02 -6.60 -2.65
N GLN A 304 -10.31 -6.87 -3.92
CA GLN A 304 -11.66 -6.68 -4.46
C GLN A 304 -12.48 -7.98 -4.34
N ASN A 305 -13.71 -7.88 -3.88
CA ASN A 305 -14.61 -9.02 -3.77
C ASN A 305 -15.13 -9.41 -5.18
N ILE A 306 -14.27 -10.09 -5.96
CA ILE A 306 -14.62 -10.55 -7.31
C ILE A 306 -15.27 -11.92 -7.20
N LYS A 307 -16.51 -12.01 -7.67
CA LYS A 307 -17.29 -13.24 -7.74
C LYS A 307 -17.30 -13.84 -9.15
N LYS A 308 -17.07 -13.01 -10.16
CA LYS A 308 -17.19 -13.40 -11.57
C LYS A 308 -16.23 -12.64 -12.47
N VAL A 309 -15.59 -13.35 -13.37
CA VAL A 309 -14.73 -12.78 -14.45
C VAL A 309 -15.29 -13.19 -15.79
N ILE A 310 -15.59 -12.21 -16.64
CA ILE A 310 -16.05 -12.43 -18.02
C ILE A 310 -14.88 -12.18 -18.97
N VAL A 311 -14.44 -13.24 -19.66
CA VAL A 311 -13.29 -13.23 -20.56
C VAL A 311 -13.77 -13.25 -22.00
N PRO A 312 -13.61 -12.18 -22.79
CA PRO A 312 -14.03 -12.12 -24.18
C PRO A 312 -13.12 -12.95 -25.09
N SER A 313 -13.58 -13.24 -26.30
CA SER A 313 -12.82 -13.97 -27.34
C SER A 313 -11.54 -13.27 -27.80
N SER A 314 -11.43 -11.98 -27.53
CA SER A 314 -10.22 -11.18 -27.85
C SER A 314 -9.02 -11.53 -27.00
N VAL A 315 -9.19 -12.06 -25.78
CA VAL A 315 -8.10 -12.43 -24.89
C VAL A 315 -7.42 -13.71 -25.41
N LYS A 316 -6.17 -13.58 -25.85
CA LYS A 316 -5.36 -14.68 -26.40
C LYS A 316 -4.31 -15.21 -25.44
N LYS A 317 -3.87 -14.38 -24.47
CA LYS A 317 -2.93 -14.76 -23.43
C LYS A 317 -3.44 -14.29 -22.09
N MET A 318 -3.30 -15.14 -21.09
CA MET A 318 -3.81 -14.88 -19.75
C MET A 318 -2.84 -15.42 -18.71
N ALA A 319 -2.46 -14.60 -17.74
CA ALA A 319 -1.89 -15.06 -16.49
C ALA A 319 -3.03 -15.42 -15.52
N GLY A 320 -2.75 -16.26 -14.56
CA GLY A 320 -3.65 -16.55 -13.45
C GLY A 320 -4.02 -15.27 -12.70
N ILE A 321 -5.21 -15.23 -12.15
CA ILE A 321 -5.71 -14.10 -11.38
C ILE A 321 -5.53 -14.40 -9.90
N SER A 322 -4.72 -13.58 -9.22
CA SER A 322 -4.49 -13.69 -7.78
C SER A 322 -5.66 -13.04 -7.03
N LEU A 323 -6.55 -13.88 -6.51
CA LEU A 323 -7.76 -13.49 -5.78
C LEU A 323 -7.87 -14.31 -4.51
N ARG A 324 -8.63 -13.80 -3.54
CA ARG A 324 -8.98 -14.52 -2.30
C ARG A 324 -10.51 -14.58 -2.06
N PRO A 325 -11.37 -14.86 -3.05
CA PRO A 325 -12.78 -15.11 -2.78
C PRO A 325 -12.98 -16.53 -2.25
N ASN A 326 -14.11 -16.78 -1.57
CA ASN A 326 -14.48 -18.13 -1.16
C ASN A 326 -14.88 -19.01 -2.36
N LYS A 327 -15.22 -18.40 -3.50
CA LYS A 327 -15.63 -19.04 -4.75
C LYS A 327 -15.55 -18.06 -5.91
N ILE A 328 -15.18 -18.53 -7.10
CA ILE A 328 -15.14 -17.69 -8.30
C ILE A 328 -15.79 -18.36 -9.53
N THR A 329 -16.33 -17.53 -10.40
CA THR A 329 -16.89 -17.95 -11.68
C THR A 329 -16.15 -17.30 -12.84
N PHE A 330 -15.63 -18.08 -13.77
CA PHE A 330 -15.14 -17.60 -15.07
C PHE A 330 -16.18 -17.85 -16.16
N VAL A 331 -16.34 -16.89 -17.04
CA VAL A 331 -17.19 -17.03 -18.23
C VAL A 331 -16.35 -16.71 -19.46
N PHE A 332 -15.92 -17.75 -20.17
CA PHE A 332 -15.21 -17.61 -21.43
C PHE A 332 -16.18 -17.47 -22.59
N LYS A 333 -15.95 -16.49 -23.47
CA LYS A 333 -16.77 -16.23 -24.67
C LYS A 333 -16.06 -16.62 -25.96
N GLY A 334 -14.85 -17.14 -25.87
CA GLY A 334 -14.02 -17.49 -27.03
C GLY A 334 -14.36 -18.86 -27.61
N LYS A 335 -14.08 -19.07 -28.90
CA LYS A 335 -14.09 -20.38 -29.56
C LYS A 335 -12.91 -21.25 -29.08
N LYS A 336 -11.81 -20.62 -28.68
CA LYS A 336 -10.61 -21.22 -28.12
C LYS A 336 -10.26 -20.58 -26.79
N PRO A 337 -9.73 -21.32 -25.83
CA PRO A 337 -9.24 -20.78 -24.57
C PRO A 337 -8.00 -19.89 -24.79
N PRO A 338 -7.73 -18.94 -23.89
CA PRO A 338 -6.47 -18.19 -23.93
C PRO A 338 -5.29 -19.08 -23.52
N LYS A 339 -4.11 -18.83 -24.08
CA LYS A 339 -2.88 -19.49 -23.60
C LYS A 339 -2.56 -18.96 -22.21
N LEU A 340 -2.43 -19.83 -21.22
CA LEU A 340 -1.94 -19.46 -19.90
C LEU A 340 -0.44 -19.18 -19.97
N THR A 341 0.01 -18.12 -19.28
CA THR A 341 1.43 -17.74 -19.19
C THR A 341 2.11 -18.35 -17.96
N ASN A 342 1.33 -18.74 -16.98
CA ASN A 342 1.66 -19.61 -15.85
C ASN A 342 0.61 -20.75 -15.81
N ARG A 343 0.93 -21.89 -15.19
CA ARG A 343 0.04 -23.04 -15.13
C ARG A 343 -1.07 -22.88 -14.07
N GLU A 344 -1.50 -21.66 -13.83
CA GLU A 344 -2.50 -21.35 -12.82
C GLU A 344 -3.60 -20.46 -13.41
N LEU A 345 -4.85 -20.86 -13.31
CA LEU A 345 -5.97 -19.97 -13.61
C LEU A 345 -6.22 -19.01 -12.44
N ILE A 346 -5.98 -19.50 -11.22
CA ILE A 346 -6.07 -18.74 -9.97
C ILE A 346 -4.88 -19.13 -9.09
N ALA A 347 -4.28 -18.13 -8.43
CA ALA A 347 -3.09 -18.34 -7.59
C ALA A 347 -3.35 -19.08 -6.25
N PHE A 348 -4.60 -19.40 -5.91
CA PHE A 348 -4.99 -20.06 -4.65
C PHE A 348 -6.01 -21.16 -4.90
N ASN A 349 -6.06 -22.17 -4.00
CA ASN A 349 -7.07 -23.24 -4.00
C ASN A 349 -8.45 -22.67 -3.66
N ILE A 350 -9.20 -22.32 -4.69
CA ILE A 350 -10.51 -21.69 -4.55
C ILE A 350 -11.50 -22.44 -5.46
N PRO A 351 -12.66 -22.87 -4.94
CA PRO A 351 -13.70 -23.46 -5.74
C PRO A 351 -14.05 -22.61 -6.96
N THR A 352 -13.83 -23.16 -8.15
CA THR A 352 -13.93 -22.44 -9.41
C THR A 352 -15.01 -23.04 -10.29
N ILE A 353 -15.85 -22.17 -10.87
CA ILE A 353 -16.80 -22.56 -11.92
C ILE A 353 -16.38 -21.92 -13.24
N VAL A 354 -16.28 -22.73 -14.28
CA VAL A 354 -15.89 -22.28 -15.62
C VAL A 354 -17.06 -22.50 -16.59
N TYR A 355 -17.66 -21.43 -17.05
CA TYR A 355 -18.66 -21.47 -18.13
C TYR A 355 -18.00 -21.24 -19.48
N VAL A 356 -18.32 -22.11 -20.43
CA VAL A 356 -17.80 -22.07 -21.81
C VAL A 356 -18.92 -22.23 -22.82
N PRO A 357 -18.75 -21.78 -24.08
CA PRO A 357 -19.75 -22.01 -25.12
C PRO A 357 -19.89 -23.53 -25.40
N ALA A 358 -21.12 -24.04 -25.39
CA ALA A 358 -21.42 -25.47 -25.49
C ALA A 358 -20.70 -26.16 -26.67
N LYS A 359 -20.73 -25.54 -27.84
CA LYS A 359 -20.07 -26.03 -29.07
C LYS A 359 -18.54 -26.28 -28.91
N TYR A 360 -17.87 -25.59 -27.97
CA TYR A 360 -16.41 -25.65 -27.80
C TYR A 360 -16.01 -26.29 -26.46
N ARG A 361 -16.94 -26.97 -25.80
CA ARG A 361 -16.73 -27.56 -24.47
C ARG A 361 -15.50 -28.46 -24.44
N LYS A 362 -15.36 -29.38 -25.36
CA LYS A 362 -14.25 -30.33 -25.43
C LYS A 362 -12.89 -29.60 -25.51
N VAL A 363 -12.77 -28.55 -26.30
CA VAL A 363 -11.52 -27.78 -26.43
C VAL A 363 -11.14 -27.12 -25.11
N TYR A 364 -12.10 -26.72 -24.29
CA TYR A 364 -11.83 -26.13 -22.98
C TYR A 364 -11.55 -27.20 -21.91
N GLU A 365 -12.14 -28.39 -22.01
CA GLU A 365 -11.81 -29.54 -21.16
C GLU A 365 -10.35 -29.92 -21.33
N ASP A 366 -9.91 -30.14 -22.56
CA ASP A 366 -8.53 -30.47 -22.90
C ASP A 366 -7.54 -29.37 -22.45
N TRP A 367 -7.96 -28.11 -22.55
CA TRP A 367 -7.16 -26.98 -22.07
C TRP A 367 -7.03 -26.96 -20.55
N LEU A 368 -8.11 -27.19 -19.79
CA LEU A 368 -8.04 -27.26 -18.33
C LEU A 368 -7.18 -28.42 -17.88
N ASP A 369 -7.30 -29.59 -18.54
CA ASP A 369 -6.54 -30.80 -18.22
C ASP A 369 -5.04 -30.64 -18.45
N THR A 370 -4.65 -29.85 -19.46
CA THR A 370 -3.23 -29.63 -19.80
C THR A 370 -2.62 -28.41 -19.14
N SER A 371 -3.45 -27.47 -18.68
CA SER A 371 -3.00 -26.16 -18.21
C SER A 371 -3.06 -25.96 -16.70
N LEU A 372 -3.89 -26.76 -15.98
CA LEU A 372 -4.04 -26.63 -14.54
C LEU A 372 -3.26 -27.70 -13.79
N GLU A 373 -2.77 -27.35 -12.61
CA GLU A 373 -2.23 -28.30 -11.65
C GLU A 373 -3.35 -29.24 -11.12
N GLU A 374 -3.01 -30.44 -10.69
CA GLU A 374 -3.98 -31.46 -10.26
C GLU A 374 -4.95 -30.97 -9.19
N TYR A 375 -4.44 -30.22 -8.20
CA TYR A 375 -5.27 -29.69 -7.12
C TYR A 375 -6.30 -28.65 -7.63
N GLN A 376 -5.93 -27.84 -8.64
CA GLN A 376 -6.85 -26.86 -9.22
C GLN A 376 -7.93 -27.53 -10.05
N ARG A 377 -7.62 -28.66 -10.70
CA ARG A 377 -8.60 -29.43 -11.46
C ARG A 377 -9.68 -30.02 -10.58
N ARG A 378 -9.34 -30.51 -9.38
CA ARG A 378 -10.31 -31.07 -8.40
C ARG A 378 -11.34 -30.01 -7.99
N ASP A 379 -10.93 -28.78 -7.81
CA ASP A 379 -11.78 -27.68 -7.36
C ASP A 379 -12.47 -26.91 -8.50
N THR A 380 -12.27 -27.34 -9.75
CA THR A 380 -12.81 -26.68 -10.93
C THR A 380 -13.98 -27.44 -11.54
N LYS A 381 -15.17 -26.83 -11.55
CA LYS A 381 -16.37 -27.37 -12.22
C LYS A 381 -16.61 -26.66 -13.54
N MET A 382 -16.67 -27.43 -14.63
CA MET A 382 -17.03 -26.89 -15.93
C MET A 382 -18.53 -26.99 -16.22
N CYS A 383 -19.09 -25.92 -16.79
CA CYS A 383 -20.46 -25.83 -17.23
C CYS A 383 -20.52 -25.30 -18.68
N SER A 384 -21.51 -25.75 -19.44
CA SER A 384 -21.79 -25.24 -20.78
C SER A 384 -22.89 -24.20 -20.75
N ARG A 385 -22.81 -23.24 -21.66
CA ARG A 385 -23.84 -22.22 -21.94
C ARG A 385 -24.20 -22.25 -23.42
#